data_81b864821ca1ab6ffa677b57405e9837
#
_entry.id   81b864821ca1ab6ffa677b57405e9837
#
_cell.length_a   1.000
_cell.length_b   1.000
_cell.length_c   1.000
_cell.angle_alpha   90.00
_cell.angle_beta   90.00
_cell.angle_gamma   90.00
#
_symmetry.space_group_name_H-M   'P 1'
#
loop_
_entity.id
_entity.type
_entity.pdbx_description
1 polymer ?
#
loop_
_entity_poly.entity_id
_entity_poly.type
_entity_poly.pdbx_seq_one_letter_code
_entity_poly.pdbx_strand_id
1 'polypeptide(L)'
;MKILVINPGSTSTKLAVYENENPIWRESIAHPSKELADFHHINEQYEYRRKCVHDTLEKAGIPLVFDAVIARGGLLKPTPGGVYQINERIKHDLWHADMEHASNLAAWIADEIAHCAGCSSYLADPVVTDELRDLARISGIPELPRISIFHALNSRAVSRSYAARIGRKYEELNLIVAHLGGGISVSAHHYGKVVDVNNALNGEGPFSPERAGTLPARQLVDMCFSGKYTYAEIRKMINGRGGLVAHLGTTDVQSIIRWAHAGAEKHKLVLDAMLYTVAKQVGAMHIALHGQTDAVILTGGIAFNDYCIQGLREWLEGLAPIVVIPGEDEMGALAMNALGVLRGELTLQEYMPEGNL
;
A
#
# COMPACT_ATOMS: atom_id res chain seq x y z
N MET A 1 -8.76 -20.85 -14.52
CA MET A 1 -7.48 -20.86 -13.78
C MET A 1 -7.80 -20.63 -12.31
N LYS A 2 -7.24 -21.46 -11.43
CA LYS A 2 -7.49 -21.44 -10.00
C LYS A 2 -6.28 -20.86 -9.26
N ILE A 3 -6.47 -19.79 -8.51
CA ILE A 3 -5.37 -19.02 -7.88
C ILE A 3 -5.63 -18.94 -6.39
N LEU A 4 -4.62 -19.33 -5.58
CA LEU A 4 -4.64 -19.08 -4.14
C LEU A 4 -3.91 -17.76 -3.87
N VAL A 5 -4.56 -16.89 -3.07
CA VAL A 5 -4.02 -15.61 -2.64
C VAL A 5 -3.76 -15.64 -1.13
N ILE A 6 -2.57 -15.22 -0.71
CA ILE A 6 -2.12 -15.19 0.69
C ILE A 6 -1.66 -13.77 1.05
N ASN A 7 -2.33 -13.15 2.01
CA ASN A 7 -2.04 -11.78 2.44
C ASN A 7 -1.93 -11.69 3.98
N PRO A 8 -0.75 -11.93 4.55
CA PRO A 8 -0.52 -11.78 5.98
C PRO A 8 -0.42 -10.31 6.39
N GLY A 9 -1.22 -9.93 7.38
CA GLY A 9 -1.12 -8.66 8.09
C GLY A 9 -0.67 -8.88 9.53
N SER A 10 -0.51 -7.79 10.30
CA SER A 10 0.01 -7.85 11.68
C SER A 10 -0.85 -8.75 12.58
N THR A 11 -2.17 -8.60 12.53
CA THR A 11 -3.13 -9.29 13.42
C THR A 11 -4.01 -10.31 12.70
N SER A 12 -3.82 -10.52 11.39
CA SER A 12 -4.60 -11.48 10.62
C SER A 12 -3.85 -11.97 9.40
N THR A 13 -4.25 -13.12 8.85
CA THR A 13 -3.85 -13.57 7.51
C THR A 13 -5.11 -13.76 6.68
N LYS A 14 -5.24 -13.03 5.58
CA LYS A 14 -6.35 -13.16 4.64
C LYS A 14 -5.99 -14.17 3.56
N LEU A 15 -6.91 -15.08 3.29
CA LEU A 15 -6.81 -16.08 2.22
C LEU A 15 -7.97 -15.89 1.25
N ALA A 16 -7.73 -16.15 -0.02
CA ALA A 16 -8.80 -16.26 -1.01
C ALA A 16 -8.43 -17.25 -2.11
N VAL A 17 -9.42 -17.91 -2.65
CA VAL A 17 -9.31 -18.72 -3.86
C VAL A 17 -10.13 -18.06 -4.95
N TYR A 18 -9.50 -17.81 -6.08
CA TYR A 18 -10.13 -17.27 -7.27
C TYR A 18 -10.22 -18.34 -8.35
N GLU A 19 -11.32 -18.33 -9.08
CA GLU A 19 -11.45 -19.02 -10.35
C GLU A 19 -11.57 -17.96 -11.46
N ASN A 20 -10.47 -17.79 -12.21
CA ASN A 20 -10.29 -16.63 -13.08
C ASN A 20 -10.45 -15.32 -12.29
N GLU A 21 -11.35 -14.41 -12.70
CA GLU A 21 -11.60 -13.13 -12.03
C GLU A 21 -12.51 -13.24 -10.80
N ASN A 22 -13.12 -14.41 -10.57
CA ASN A 22 -14.17 -14.54 -9.57
C ASN A 22 -13.63 -15.15 -8.27
N PRO A 23 -13.81 -14.50 -7.11
CA PRO A 23 -13.49 -15.12 -5.83
C PRO A 23 -14.53 -16.20 -5.52
N ILE A 24 -14.07 -17.45 -5.37
CA ILE A 24 -14.95 -18.59 -5.02
C ILE A 24 -14.89 -18.92 -3.53
N TRP A 25 -13.87 -18.43 -2.83
CA TRP A 25 -13.75 -18.59 -1.39
C TRP A 25 -12.88 -17.48 -0.80
N ARG A 26 -13.20 -17.00 0.40
CA ARG A 26 -12.41 -16.04 1.17
C ARG A 26 -12.50 -16.38 2.65
N GLU A 27 -11.37 -16.23 3.35
CA GLU A 27 -11.31 -16.42 4.80
C GLU A 27 -10.30 -15.44 5.41
N SER A 28 -10.53 -15.08 6.66
CA SER A 28 -9.60 -14.23 7.43
C SER A 28 -9.26 -14.89 8.74
N ILE A 29 -8.03 -15.33 8.86
CA ILE A 29 -7.49 -15.96 10.08
C ILE A 29 -7.08 -14.84 11.01
N ALA A 30 -7.74 -14.70 12.15
CA ALA A 30 -7.33 -13.75 13.18
C ALA A 30 -6.14 -14.34 13.96
N HIS A 31 -5.17 -13.48 14.29
CA HIS A 31 -4.04 -13.80 15.16
C HIS A 31 -4.15 -12.94 16.43
N PRO A 32 -4.70 -13.45 17.51
CA PRO A 32 -4.88 -12.72 18.76
C PRO A 32 -3.53 -12.24 19.31
N SER A 33 -3.48 -11.00 19.81
CA SER A 33 -2.25 -10.41 20.35
C SER A 33 -1.62 -11.27 21.47
N LYS A 34 -2.44 -12.02 22.20
CA LYS A 34 -1.96 -12.94 23.25
C LYS A 34 -1.14 -14.10 22.66
N GLU A 35 -1.54 -14.63 21.50
CA GLU A 35 -0.82 -15.71 20.82
C GLU A 35 0.46 -15.21 20.14
N LEU A 36 0.49 -13.93 19.76
CA LEU A 36 1.65 -13.29 19.16
C LEU A 36 2.64 -12.74 20.19
N ALA A 37 2.26 -12.64 21.47
CA ALA A 37 3.05 -11.99 22.51
C ALA A 37 4.36 -12.75 22.85
N ASP A 38 4.41 -14.06 22.60
CA ASP A 38 5.57 -14.90 22.88
C ASP A 38 6.65 -14.83 21.78
N PHE A 39 6.34 -14.22 20.64
CA PHE A 39 7.28 -14.05 19.54
C PHE A 39 7.97 -12.68 19.62
N HIS A 40 9.30 -12.67 19.68
CA HIS A 40 10.11 -11.46 19.72
C HIS A 40 10.41 -10.91 18.33
N HIS A 41 10.49 -11.79 17.33
CA HIS A 41 10.76 -11.48 15.93
C HIS A 41 9.69 -12.04 15.02
N ILE A 42 9.46 -11.37 13.89
CA ILE A 42 8.42 -11.79 12.94
C ILE A 42 8.70 -13.19 12.35
N ASN A 43 9.98 -13.54 12.17
CA ASN A 43 10.38 -14.85 11.63
C ASN A 43 9.96 -16.00 12.52
N GLU A 44 9.90 -15.80 13.83
CA GLU A 44 9.45 -16.81 14.81
C GLU A 44 7.98 -17.18 14.62
N GLN A 45 7.18 -16.30 14.01
CA GLN A 45 5.77 -16.54 13.69
C GLN A 45 5.56 -17.42 12.46
N TYR A 46 6.62 -17.79 11.70
CA TYR A 46 6.49 -18.52 10.45
C TYR A 46 5.72 -19.84 10.62
N GLU A 47 6.19 -20.74 11.48
CA GLU A 47 5.57 -22.04 11.70
C GLU A 47 4.13 -21.93 12.21
N TYR A 48 3.87 -20.99 13.11
CA TYR A 48 2.53 -20.72 13.62
C TYR A 48 1.60 -20.27 12.48
N ARG A 49 1.99 -19.27 11.69
CA ARG A 49 1.16 -18.74 10.59
C ARG A 49 1.00 -19.76 9.46
N ARG A 50 2.05 -20.47 9.12
CA ARG A 50 2.04 -21.55 8.14
C ARG A 50 0.99 -22.60 8.52
N LYS A 51 1.05 -23.09 9.75
CA LYS A 51 0.09 -24.06 10.28
C LYS A 51 -1.35 -23.53 10.22
N CYS A 52 -1.58 -22.29 10.65
CA CYS A 52 -2.89 -21.67 10.58
C CYS A 52 -3.46 -21.64 9.14
N VAL A 53 -2.61 -21.35 8.14
CA VAL A 53 -3.01 -21.37 6.73
C VAL A 53 -3.40 -22.77 6.28
N HIS A 54 -2.56 -23.78 6.55
CA HIS A 54 -2.84 -25.18 6.19
C HIS A 54 -4.12 -25.70 6.86
N ASP A 55 -4.25 -25.52 8.18
CA ASP A 55 -5.43 -25.94 8.94
C ASP A 55 -6.71 -25.30 8.42
N THR A 56 -6.63 -24.05 7.96
CA THR A 56 -7.78 -23.31 7.41
C THR A 56 -8.20 -23.85 6.05
N LEU A 57 -7.24 -24.10 5.15
CA LEU A 57 -7.52 -24.70 3.85
C LEU A 57 -8.10 -26.11 4.00
N GLU A 58 -7.55 -26.94 4.90
CA GLU A 58 -8.03 -28.29 5.19
C GLU A 58 -9.46 -28.28 5.74
N LYS A 59 -9.74 -27.45 6.76
CA LYS A 59 -11.08 -27.29 7.35
C LYS A 59 -12.13 -26.81 6.33
N ALA A 60 -11.72 -25.98 5.38
CA ALA A 60 -12.58 -25.51 4.31
C ALA A 60 -12.76 -26.54 3.18
N GLY A 61 -12.09 -27.70 3.25
CA GLY A 61 -12.12 -28.73 2.21
C GLY A 61 -11.52 -28.26 0.88
N ILE A 62 -10.58 -27.32 0.92
CA ILE A 62 -9.92 -26.78 -0.27
C ILE A 62 -8.70 -27.64 -0.60
N PRO A 63 -8.72 -28.41 -1.71
CA PRO A 63 -7.58 -29.21 -2.11
C PRO A 63 -6.44 -28.29 -2.60
N LEU A 64 -5.19 -28.70 -2.34
CA LEU A 64 -4.00 -28.00 -2.84
C LEU A 64 -3.80 -28.25 -4.35
N VAL A 65 -4.75 -27.81 -5.15
CA VAL A 65 -4.75 -27.90 -6.62
C VAL A 65 -5.00 -26.51 -7.17
N PHE A 66 -3.92 -25.84 -7.56
CA PHE A 66 -3.95 -24.46 -8.06
C PHE A 66 -3.08 -24.35 -9.32
N ASP A 67 -3.41 -23.37 -10.18
CA ASP A 67 -2.57 -22.99 -11.32
C ASP A 67 -1.44 -22.05 -10.89
N ALA A 68 -1.66 -21.30 -9.80
CA ALA A 68 -0.65 -20.45 -9.13
C ALA A 68 -1.02 -20.15 -7.69
N VAL A 69 0.00 -19.83 -6.88
CA VAL A 69 -0.15 -19.20 -5.57
C VAL A 69 0.49 -17.83 -5.62
N ILE A 70 -0.21 -16.80 -5.13
CA ILE A 70 0.33 -15.44 -5.09
C ILE A 70 0.25 -14.87 -3.67
N ALA A 71 1.32 -14.20 -3.27
CA ALA A 71 1.45 -13.57 -1.98
C ALA A 71 1.57 -12.05 -2.08
N ARG A 72 1.14 -11.34 -1.03
CA ARG A 72 1.49 -9.93 -0.85
C ARG A 72 3.00 -9.80 -0.72
N GLY A 73 3.62 -8.88 -1.47
CA GLY A 73 5.04 -8.56 -1.33
C GLY A 73 5.34 -7.97 0.05
N GLY A 74 6.41 -8.48 0.70
CA GLY A 74 6.94 -7.95 1.96
C GLY A 74 7.89 -6.78 1.75
N LEU A 75 8.70 -6.51 2.79
CA LEU A 75 9.68 -5.42 2.81
C LEU A 75 11.00 -5.88 2.19
N LEU A 76 10.97 -6.10 0.89
CA LEU A 76 12.15 -6.36 0.05
C LEU A 76 13.04 -5.11 -0.03
N LYS A 77 14.19 -5.24 -0.67
CA LYS A 77 14.95 -4.08 -1.15
C LYS A 77 14.13 -3.35 -2.23
N PRO A 78 14.36 -2.05 -2.44
CA PRO A 78 13.69 -1.29 -3.50
C PRO A 78 13.77 -2.03 -4.84
N THR A 79 12.63 -2.13 -5.53
CA THR A 79 12.51 -2.92 -6.75
C THR A 79 11.44 -2.32 -7.67
N PRO A 80 11.54 -2.45 -8.99
CA PRO A 80 10.48 -2.02 -9.91
C PRO A 80 9.12 -2.63 -9.59
N GLY A 81 8.04 -2.01 -10.04
CA GLY A 81 6.70 -2.58 -9.93
C GLY A 81 6.49 -3.75 -10.88
N GLY A 82 5.68 -4.72 -10.49
CA GLY A 82 5.37 -5.89 -11.30
C GLY A 82 5.16 -7.16 -10.51
N VAL A 83 5.13 -8.27 -11.22
CA VAL A 83 4.96 -9.61 -10.65
C VAL A 83 6.31 -10.35 -10.71
N TYR A 84 6.68 -10.92 -9.59
CA TYR A 84 7.94 -11.64 -9.41
C TYR A 84 7.64 -13.10 -9.10
N GLN A 85 8.37 -14.02 -9.74
CA GLN A 85 8.39 -15.40 -9.28
C GLN A 85 9.18 -15.48 -7.99
N ILE A 86 8.60 -16.11 -6.97
CA ILE A 86 9.28 -16.30 -5.69
C ILE A 86 10.46 -17.26 -5.91
N ASN A 87 11.64 -16.85 -5.44
CA ASN A 87 12.86 -17.60 -5.51
C ASN A 87 13.63 -17.51 -4.19
N GLU A 88 14.73 -18.25 -4.06
CA GLU A 88 15.53 -18.30 -2.83
C GLU A 88 16.07 -16.92 -2.42
N ARG A 89 16.39 -16.04 -3.38
CA ARG A 89 16.89 -14.69 -3.09
C ARG A 89 15.79 -13.80 -2.46
N ILE A 90 14.58 -13.83 -3.00
CA ILE A 90 13.41 -13.14 -2.43
C ILE A 90 13.16 -13.63 -0.99
N LYS A 91 13.13 -14.95 -0.80
CA LYS A 91 12.92 -15.55 0.54
C LYS A 91 14.02 -15.13 1.51
N HIS A 92 15.29 -15.19 1.08
CA HIS A 92 16.43 -14.77 1.89
C HIS A 92 16.32 -13.29 2.30
N ASP A 93 16.06 -12.38 1.34
CA ASP A 93 16.01 -10.94 1.62
C ASP A 93 14.82 -10.57 2.52
N LEU A 94 13.67 -11.23 2.37
CA LEU A 94 12.52 -11.06 3.27
C LEU A 94 12.77 -11.59 4.68
N TRP A 95 13.53 -12.68 4.81
CA TRP A 95 13.88 -13.26 6.12
C TRP A 95 14.84 -12.38 6.90
N HIS A 96 15.72 -11.66 6.22
CA HIS A 96 16.75 -10.80 6.79
C HIS A 96 16.46 -9.30 6.60
N ALA A 97 15.20 -8.94 6.33
CA ALA A 97 14.83 -7.56 6.11
C ALA A 97 15.02 -6.71 7.39
N ASP A 98 15.59 -5.51 7.25
CA ASP A 98 15.82 -4.57 8.35
C ASP A 98 14.53 -4.15 9.09
N MET A 99 13.41 -4.18 8.37
CA MET A 99 12.10 -3.89 8.93
C MET A 99 11.26 -5.15 8.99
N GLU A 100 10.69 -5.41 10.17
CA GLU A 100 9.84 -6.57 10.41
C GLU A 100 8.36 -6.27 10.10
N HIS A 101 7.76 -7.11 9.27
CA HIS A 101 6.32 -7.09 9.01
C HIS A 101 5.83 -8.49 8.65
N ALA A 102 4.59 -8.82 9.01
CA ALA A 102 4.01 -10.15 8.74
C ALA A 102 4.02 -10.53 7.26
N SER A 103 3.94 -9.55 6.35
CA SER A 103 4.04 -9.79 4.91
C SER A 103 5.41 -10.35 4.46
N ASN A 104 6.47 -10.24 5.28
CA ASN A 104 7.76 -10.84 4.97
C ASN A 104 7.68 -12.38 4.95
N LEU A 105 6.73 -12.97 5.68
CA LEU A 105 6.50 -14.41 5.73
C LEU A 105 5.66 -14.93 4.56
N ALA A 106 5.00 -14.04 3.85
CA ALA A 106 4.03 -14.41 2.81
C ALA A 106 4.66 -15.22 1.67
N ALA A 107 5.86 -14.84 1.24
CA ALA A 107 6.58 -15.53 0.18
C ALA A 107 6.95 -16.97 0.58
N TRP A 108 7.38 -17.19 1.82
CA TRP A 108 7.72 -18.51 2.32
C TRP A 108 6.51 -19.45 2.36
N ILE A 109 5.36 -18.95 2.88
CA ILE A 109 4.12 -19.73 2.95
C ILE A 109 3.59 -20.03 1.55
N ALA A 110 3.62 -19.04 0.65
CA ALA A 110 3.13 -19.22 -0.71
C ALA A 110 3.98 -20.20 -1.52
N ASP A 111 5.30 -20.15 -1.38
CA ASP A 111 6.24 -21.02 -2.09
C ASP A 111 6.09 -22.49 -1.65
N GLU A 112 5.95 -22.73 -0.35
CA GLU A 112 5.71 -24.07 0.19
C GLU A 112 4.39 -24.67 -0.36
N ILE A 113 3.28 -23.91 -0.30
CA ILE A 113 1.99 -24.39 -0.80
C ILE A 113 2.04 -24.61 -2.32
N ALA A 114 2.68 -23.72 -3.06
CA ALA A 114 2.86 -23.87 -4.50
C ALA A 114 3.66 -25.13 -4.84
N HIS A 115 4.73 -25.40 -4.09
CA HIS A 115 5.51 -26.63 -4.24
C HIS A 115 4.63 -27.88 -4.02
N CYS A 116 3.83 -27.90 -2.96
CA CYS A 116 2.88 -28.99 -2.68
C CYS A 116 1.81 -29.14 -3.78
N ALA A 117 1.37 -28.03 -4.38
CA ALA A 117 0.39 -28.01 -5.46
C ALA A 117 1.00 -28.29 -6.85
N GLY A 118 2.32 -28.32 -6.99
CA GLY A 118 3.02 -28.48 -8.25
C GLY A 118 2.85 -27.30 -9.21
N CYS A 119 2.70 -26.06 -8.70
CA CYS A 119 2.49 -24.86 -9.48
C CYS A 119 3.51 -23.76 -9.13
N SER A 120 3.45 -22.62 -9.84
CA SER A 120 4.31 -21.48 -9.57
C SER A 120 3.82 -20.62 -8.41
N SER A 121 4.77 -20.01 -7.67
CA SER A 121 4.53 -19.03 -6.62
C SER A 121 4.94 -17.63 -7.05
N TYR A 122 4.12 -16.62 -6.75
CA TYR A 122 4.35 -15.24 -7.14
C TYR A 122 4.20 -14.26 -5.96
N LEU A 123 4.82 -13.09 -6.10
CA LEU A 123 4.48 -11.89 -5.33
C LEU A 123 4.32 -10.71 -6.30
N ALA A 124 3.54 -9.70 -5.91
CA ALA A 124 3.28 -8.56 -6.79
C ALA A 124 3.31 -7.22 -6.05
N ASP A 125 3.80 -6.21 -6.76
CA ASP A 125 3.75 -4.79 -6.42
C ASP A 125 4.00 -4.53 -4.91
N PRO A 126 5.18 -4.89 -4.34
CA PRO A 126 5.48 -4.71 -2.93
C PRO A 126 5.43 -3.22 -2.54
N VAL A 127 5.22 -2.94 -1.25
CA VAL A 127 5.15 -1.55 -0.74
C VAL A 127 6.44 -0.76 -0.97
N VAL A 128 7.54 -1.45 -1.19
CA VAL A 128 8.87 -0.93 -1.51
C VAL A 128 9.11 -0.77 -3.01
N THR A 129 8.05 -0.84 -3.83
CA THR A 129 8.15 -0.54 -5.26
C THR A 129 8.76 0.83 -5.44
N ASP A 130 9.88 0.89 -6.16
CA ASP A 130 10.63 2.13 -6.40
C ASP A 130 10.98 2.28 -7.88
N GLU A 131 10.28 3.23 -8.51
CA GLU A 131 10.48 3.65 -9.90
C GLU A 131 10.65 5.18 -9.98
N LEU A 132 11.02 5.82 -8.83
CA LEU A 132 11.23 7.26 -8.76
C LEU A 132 12.27 7.68 -9.81
N ARG A 133 11.95 8.76 -10.53
CA ARG A 133 12.97 9.45 -11.34
C ARG A 133 14.08 9.98 -10.45
N ASP A 134 15.29 10.09 -10.97
CA ASP A 134 16.44 10.65 -10.23
C ASP A 134 16.13 12.04 -9.67
N LEU A 135 15.45 12.89 -10.45
CA LEU A 135 14.98 14.21 -10.01
C LEU A 135 14.04 14.15 -8.80
N ALA A 136 13.20 13.12 -8.73
CA ALA A 136 12.25 12.93 -7.63
C ALA A 136 12.92 12.37 -6.37
N ARG A 137 14.09 11.73 -6.50
CA ARG A 137 14.84 11.14 -5.40
C ARG A 137 15.67 12.14 -4.63
N ILE A 138 16.13 13.21 -5.28
CA ILE A 138 17.00 14.22 -4.67
C ILE A 138 16.19 15.09 -3.70
N SER A 139 16.63 15.13 -2.45
CA SER A 139 16.19 16.11 -1.46
C SER A 139 17.18 17.30 -1.36
N GLY A 140 16.89 18.27 -0.50
CA GLY A 140 17.79 19.38 -0.23
C GLY A 140 19.05 19.02 0.56
N ILE A 141 19.15 17.79 1.07
CA ILE A 141 20.28 17.27 1.86
C ILE A 141 20.69 15.92 1.26
N PRO A 142 21.94 15.77 0.76
CA PRO A 142 22.38 14.56 0.07
C PRO A 142 22.25 13.27 0.90
N GLU A 143 22.45 13.37 2.22
CA GLU A 143 22.36 12.23 3.14
C GLU A 143 20.92 11.78 3.42
N LEU A 144 19.91 12.54 2.94
CA LEU A 144 18.49 12.27 3.15
C LEU A 144 17.75 12.16 1.82
N PRO A 145 18.05 11.17 0.97
CA PRO A 145 17.32 10.99 -0.29
C PRO A 145 15.87 10.60 -0.01
N ARG A 146 14.99 10.93 -0.93
CA ARG A 146 13.58 10.46 -0.86
C ARG A 146 13.50 8.97 -1.17
N ILE A 147 12.61 8.29 -0.48
CA ILE A 147 12.40 6.84 -0.57
C ILE A 147 10.94 6.57 -0.91
N SER A 148 10.73 5.71 -1.90
CA SER A 148 9.40 5.27 -2.31
C SER A 148 8.84 4.24 -1.33
N ILE A 149 7.80 4.61 -0.57
CA ILE A 149 6.99 3.69 0.24
C ILE A 149 5.53 4.12 0.12
N PHE A 150 4.70 3.32 -0.54
CA PHE A 150 3.32 3.69 -0.83
C PHE A 150 2.42 2.47 -1.04
N HIS A 151 1.13 2.70 -1.29
CA HIS A 151 0.14 1.65 -1.56
C HIS A 151 0.26 1.14 -3.01
N ALA A 152 1.44 0.59 -3.37
CA ALA A 152 1.80 0.23 -4.73
C ALA A 152 0.79 -0.71 -5.38
N LEU A 153 0.45 -1.81 -4.71
CA LEU A 153 -0.49 -2.82 -5.22
C LEU A 153 -1.85 -2.20 -5.59
N ASN A 154 -2.46 -1.44 -4.66
CA ASN A 154 -3.75 -0.82 -4.93
C ASN A 154 -3.65 0.27 -6.01
N SER A 155 -2.64 1.14 -5.94
CA SER A 155 -2.47 2.23 -6.92
C SER A 155 -2.31 1.72 -8.34
N ARG A 156 -1.54 0.67 -8.55
CA ARG A 156 -1.36 0.04 -9.87
C ARG A 156 -2.61 -0.72 -10.31
N ALA A 157 -3.29 -1.41 -9.38
CA ALA A 157 -4.53 -2.14 -9.68
C ALA A 157 -5.65 -1.20 -10.17
N VAL A 158 -5.90 -0.08 -9.46
CA VAL A 158 -6.92 0.88 -9.87
C VAL A 158 -6.54 1.59 -11.18
N SER A 159 -5.24 1.82 -11.43
CA SER A 159 -4.74 2.39 -12.70
C SER A 159 -5.01 1.45 -13.87
N ARG A 160 -4.70 0.16 -13.74
CA ARG A 160 -5.01 -0.86 -14.76
C ARG A 160 -6.51 -1.02 -14.98
N SER A 161 -7.30 -1.04 -13.89
CA SER A 161 -8.76 -1.11 -13.95
C SER A 161 -9.35 0.10 -14.69
N TYR A 162 -8.88 1.30 -14.40
CA TYR A 162 -9.30 2.50 -15.12
C TYR A 162 -8.93 2.44 -16.60
N ALA A 163 -7.71 2.07 -16.94
CA ALA A 163 -7.23 1.93 -18.31
C ALA A 163 -8.10 0.95 -19.11
N ALA A 164 -8.39 -0.23 -18.55
CA ALA A 164 -9.26 -1.23 -19.16
C ALA A 164 -10.68 -0.69 -19.41
N ARG A 165 -11.25 0.07 -18.43
CA ARG A 165 -12.59 0.68 -18.56
C ARG A 165 -12.71 1.68 -19.72
N ILE A 166 -11.61 2.35 -20.07
CA ILE A 166 -11.57 3.32 -21.19
C ILE A 166 -10.98 2.74 -22.48
N GLY A 167 -10.72 1.41 -22.52
CA GLY A 167 -10.18 0.72 -23.68
C GLY A 167 -8.74 1.08 -24.05
N ARG A 168 -7.94 1.53 -23.06
CA ARG A 168 -6.52 1.87 -23.22
C ARG A 168 -5.64 0.95 -22.35
N LYS A 169 -4.34 0.94 -22.62
CA LYS A 169 -3.36 0.27 -21.75
C LYS A 169 -2.87 1.24 -20.68
N TYR A 170 -2.55 0.71 -19.51
CA TYR A 170 -2.00 1.50 -18.40
C TYR A 170 -0.68 2.18 -18.79
N GLU A 171 0.12 1.52 -19.63
CA GLU A 171 1.39 2.00 -20.19
C GLU A 171 1.24 3.14 -21.22
N GLU A 172 0.01 3.56 -21.51
CA GLU A 172 -0.29 4.67 -22.41
C GLU A 172 -0.80 5.91 -21.69
N LEU A 173 -0.89 5.86 -20.36
CA LEU A 173 -1.56 6.87 -19.53
C LEU A 173 -0.61 7.57 -18.58
N ASN A 174 -0.92 8.85 -18.34
CA ASN A 174 -0.41 9.65 -17.24
C ASN A 174 -1.49 9.79 -16.18
N LEU A 175 -1.34 9.14 -15.04
CA LEU A 175 -2.35 9.11 -13.99
C LEU A 175 -1.78 9.65 -12.68
N ILE A 176 -2.64 10.29 -11.90
CA ILE A 176 -2.35 10.58 -10.50
C ILE A 176 -3.28 9.70 -9.67
N VAL A 177 -2.73 8.93 -8.74
CA VAL A 177 -3.54 8.10 -7.84
C VAL A 177 -3.37 8.58 -6.41
N ALA A 178 -4.47 9.02 -5.81
CA ALA A 178 -4.54 9.35 -4.39
C ALA A 178 -5.23 8.20 -3.64
N HIS A 179 -4.44 7.38 -2.94
CA HIS A 179 -4.95 6.37 -2.02
C HIS A 179 -5.22 7.03 -0.68
N LEU A 180 -6.48 7.03 -0.26
CA LEU A 180 -7.01 7.72 0.91
C LEU A 180 -7.44 6.69 1.96
N GLY A 181 -6.55 6.35 2.88
CA GLY A 181 -6.77 5.36 3.94
C GLY A 181 -6.23 5.84 5.29
N GLY A 182 -5.94 4.92 6.21
CA GLY A 182 -5.22 5.21 7.47
C GLY A 182 -3.89 5.91 7.22
N GLY A 183 -3.18 5.51 6.16
CA GLY A 183 -2.14 6.31 5.50
C GLY A 183 -2.63 6.88 4.19
N ILE A 184 -1.99 7.95 3.70
CA ILE A 184 -2.30 8.56 2.42
C ILE A 184 -1.04 8.58 1.55
N SER A 185 -1.17 8.07 0.31
CA SER A 185 -0.15 8.20 -0.72
C SER A 185 -0.74 8.80 -1.98
N VAL A 186 -0.02 9.75 -2.57
CA VAL A 186 -0.37 10.36 -3.85
C VAL A 186 0.78 10.11 -4.81
N SER A 187 0.53 9.37 -5.87
CA SER A 187 1.54 8.89 -6.82
C SER A 187 1.29 9.40 -8.22
N ALA A 188 2.37 9.78 -8.89
CA ALA A 188 2.40 10.15 -10.31
C ALA A 188 2.79 8.93 -11.14
N HIS A 189 1.89 8.46 -11.98
CA HIS A 189 2.10 7.34 -12.89
C HIS A 189 2.34 7.85 -14.30
N HIS A 190 3.47 7.52 -14.87
CA HIS A 190 3.87 7.90 -16.22
C HIS A 190 4.12 6.65 -17.05
N TYR A 191 3.21 6.36 -17.97
CA TYR A 191 3.30 5.23 -18.89
C TYR A 191 3.64 3.91 -18.20
N GLY A 192 2.83 3.57 -17.18
CA GLY A 192 2.95 2.30 -16.44
C GLY A 192 3.95 2.31 -15.28
N LYS A 193 4.70 3.40 -15.04
CA LYS A 193 5.69 3.52 -13.96
C LYS A 193 5.29 4.58 -12.95
N VAL A 194 5.59 4.37 -11.67
CA VAL A 194 5.37 5.34 -10.59
C VAL A 194 6.61 6.20 -10.44
N VAL A 195 6.61 7.35 -11.12
CA VAL A 195 7.80 8.21 -11.29
C VAL A 195 8.01 9.22 -10.15
N ASP A 196 7.00 9.48 -9.35
CA ASP A 196 7.07 10.26 -8.12
C ASP A 196 5.94 9.84 -7.17
N VAL A 197 6.23 9.81 -5.87
CA VAL A 197 5.26 9.52 -4.82
C VAL A 197 5.80 9.99 -3.47
N ASN A 198 4.92 10.39 -2.55
CA ASN A 198 5.32 10.66 -1.17
C ASN A 198 5.58 9.36 -0.39
N ASN A 199 6.54 9.39 0.53
CA ASN A 199 6.72 8.32 1.50
C ASN A 199 5.57 8.35 2.52
N ALA A 200 4.63 7.43 2.37
CA ALA A 200 3.41 7.39 3.17
C ALA A 200 3.62 6.95 4.63
N LEU A 201 4.81 6.50 5.01
CA LEU A 201 5.12 6.04 6.38
C LEU A 201 5.96 7.03 7.19
N ASN A 202 6.91 7.73 6.56
CA ASN A 202 8.00 8.37 7.27
C ASN A 202 7.93 9.91 7.27
N GLY A 203 6.72 10.49 7.24
CA GLY A 203 6.55 11.94 7.43
C GLY A 203 6.73 12.76 6.16
N GLU A 204 6.26 12.25 5.03
CA GLU A 204 6.25 12.97 3.76
C GLU A 204 4.82 13.01 3.17
N GLY A 205 4.50 14.06 2.44
CA GLY A 205 3.20 14.25 1.79
C GLY A 205 2.08 14.68 2.75
N PRO A 206 0.81 14.38 2.41
CA PRO A 206 -0.35 14.74 3.22
C PRO A 206 -0.34 14.05 4.57
N PHE A 207 -0.85 14.73 5.60
CA PHE A 207 -1.20 14.01 6.82
C PHE A 207 -2.47 13.18 6.62
N SER A 208 -2.62 12.13 7.41
CA SER A 208 -3.70 11.15 7.28
C SER A 208 -4.42 10.94 8.62
N PRO A 209 -5.38 10.00 8.72
CA PRO A 209 -5.97 9.66 10.01
C PRO A 209 -4.97 9.38 11.13
N GLU A 210 -3.86 8.71 10.87
CA GLU A 210 -2.89 8.29 11.91
C GLU A 210 -1.42 8.67 11.64
N ARG A 211 -1.15 9.45 10.58
CA ARG A 211 0.22 9.83 10.18
C ARG A 211 0.34 11.33 10.04
N ALA A 212 1.48 11.87 10.48
CA ALA A 212 1.70 13.32 10.54
C ALA A 212 1.88 13.97 9.16
N GLY A 213 2.30 13.21 8.11
CA GLY A 213 2.70 13.80 6.84
C GLY A 213 3.94 14.71 6.99
N THR A 214 4.10 15.63 6.05
CA THR A 214 5.21 16.59 6.07
C THR A 214 5.09 17.56 7.25
N LEU A 215 6.13 17.62 8.06
CA LEU A 215 6.25 18.49 9.23
C LEU A 215 7.26 19.63 8.97
N PRO A 216 7.10 20.80 9.64
CA PRO A 216 8.14 21.84 9.62
C PRO A 216 9.44 21.31 10.22
N ALA A 217 10.48 21.17 9.40
CA ALA A 217 11.72 20.47 9.77
C ALA A 217 12.42 21.06 11.01
N ARG A 218 12.52 22.41 11.10
CA ARG A 218 13.17 23.06 12.25
C ARG A 218 12.45 22.71 13.56
N GLN A 219 11.13 22.85 13.59
CA GLN A 219 10.35 22.58 14.80
C GLN A 219 10.43 21.11 15.21
N LEU A 220 10.50 20.18 14.23
CA LEU A 220 10.72 18.76 14.52
C LEU A 220 12.09 18.52 15.17
N VAL A 221 13.16 19.14 14.66
CA VAL A 221 14.51 19.08 15.26
C VAL A 221 14.50 19.66 16.67
N ASP A 222 13.94 20.86 16.87
CA ASP A 222 13.82 21.48 18.19
C ASP A 222 13.08 20.56 19.17
N MET A 223 12.04 19.85 18.72
CA MET A 223 11.30 18.90 19.52
C MET A 223 12.11 17.63 19.85
N CYS A 224 12.86 17.09 18.89
CA CYS A 224 13.74 15.92 19.10
C CYS A 224 14.83 16.19 20.14
N PHE A 225 15.40 17.38 20.17
CA PHE A 225 16.47 17.77 21.09
C PHE A 225 15.99 18.48 22.36
N SER A 226 14.67 18.62 22.56
CA SER A 226 14.09 19.28 23.74
C SER A 226 14.26 18.52 25.05
N GLY A 227 14.61 17.24 25.00
CA GLY A 227 14.61 16.34 26.15
C GLY A 227 13.22 15.93 26.67
N LYS A 228 12.13 16.37 26.01
CA LYS A 228 10.74 16.08 26.43
C LYS A 228 10.22 14.75 25.90
N TYR A 229 10.80 14.26 24.82
CA TYR A 229 10.34 13.06 24.11
C TYR A 229 11.49 12.12 23.81
N THR A 230 11.21 10.83 23.90
CA THR A 230 12.11 9.77 23.44
C THR A 230 12.03 9.60 21.92
N TYR A 231 13.02 8.97 21.34
CA TYR A 231 13.02 8.58 19.92
C TYR A 231 11.76 7.79 19.54
N ALA A 232 11.36 6.82 20.38
CA ALA A 232 10.19 5.98 20.14
C ALA A 232 8.89 6.78 20.14
N GLU A 233 8.76 7.79 21.02
CA GLU A 233 7.59 8.67 21.05
C GLU A 233 7.51 9.55 19.80
N ILE A 234 8.62 10.16 19.38
CA ILE A 234 8.67 10.95 18.14
C ILE A 234 8.31 10.08 16.93
N ARG A 235 8.86 8.87 16.85
CA ARG A 235 8.50 7.93 15.78
C ARG A 235 6.99 7.62 15.74
N LYS A 236 6.37 7.42 16.90
CA LYS A 236 4.93 7.22 17.02
C LYS A 236 4.11 8.45 16.64
N MET A 237 4.61 9.67 16.90
CA MET A 237 3.96 10.91 16.47
C MET A 237 4.00 11.06 14.94
N ILE A 238 5.05 10.57 14.28
CA ILE A 238 5.15 10.56 12.82
C ILE A 238 4.20 9.51 12.23
N ASN A 239 4.19 8.29 12.78
CA ASN A 239 3.41 7.17 12.25
C ASN A 239 2.68 6.40 13.39
N GLY A 240 1.35 6.48 13.41
CA GLY A 240 0.45 5.82 14.34
C GLY A 240 -0.26 6.74 15.32
N ARG A 241 0.28 7.93 15.65
CA ARG A 241 -0.34 8.93 16.53
C ARG A 241 -0.30 10.35 15.97
N GLY A 242 0.03 10.52 14.71
CA GLY A 242 -0.04 11.79 13.97
C GLY A 242 -1.39 11.98 13.29
N GLY A 243 -1.55 13.07 12.56
CA GLY A 243 -2.73 13.34 11.75
C GLY A 243 -4.01 13.57 12.53
N LEU A 244 -5.14 13.05 12.04
CA LEU A 244 -6.45 13.28 12.66
C LEU A 244 -6.48 12.83 14.13
N VAL A 245 -5.88 11.68 14.45
CA VAL A 245 -5.88 11.17 15.83
C VAL A 245 -5.13 12.11 16.79
N ALA A 246 -4.06 12.76 16.33
CA ALA A 246 -3.33 13.74 17.15
C ALA A 246 -4.17 14.98 17.46
N HIS A 247 -4.97 15.45 16.51
CA HIS A 247 -5.77 16.65 16.63
C HIS A 247 -7.12 16.42 17.30
N LEU A 248 -7.77 15.25 17.04
CA LEU A 248 -9.19 14.98 17.33
C LEU A 248 -9.39 13.74 18.21
N GLY A 249 -8.34 12.98 18.53
CA GLY A 249 -8.42 11.80 19.38
C GLY A 249 -9.03 10.56 18.68
N THR A 250 -9.29 10.62 17.38
CA THR A 250 -9.87 9.51 16.62
C THR A 250 -9.35 9.45 15.18
N THR A 251 -9.33 8.24 14.61
CA THR A 251 -9.06 7.98 13.19
C THR A 251 -10.35 7.76 12.38
N ASP A 252 -11.52 7.74 13.05
CA ASP A 252 -12.82 7.48 12.40
C ASP A 252 -13.33 8.72 11.66
N VAL A 253 -13.00 8.77 10.36
CA VAL A 253 -13.41 9.87 9.46
C VAL A 253 -14.93 10.03 9.40
N GLN A 254 -15.72 8.95 9.48
CA GLN A 254 -17.18 9.04 9.45
C GLN A 254 -17.72 9.75 10.69
N SER A 255 -17.18 9.44 11.87
CA SER A 255 -17.54 10.16 13.11
C SER A 255 -17.15 11.62 13.05
N ILE A 256 -15.95 11.93 12.51
CA ILE A 256 -15.47 13.31 12.34
C ILE A 256 -16.43 14.09 11.43
N ILE A 257 -16.87 13.52 10.31
CA ILE A 257 -17.84 14.14 9.39
C ILE A 257 -19.17 14.41 10.11
N ARG A 258 -19.69 13.42 10.86
CA ARG A 258 -20.93 13.61 11.63
C ARG A 258 -20.83 14.77 12.62
N TRP A 259 -19.72 14.87 13.34
CA TRP A 259 -19.49 15.98 14.28
C TRP A 259 -19.32 17.33 13.58
N ALA A 260 -18.63 17.35 12.43
CA ALA A 260 -18.52 18.56 11.62
C ALA A 260 -19.90 19.06 11.16
N HIS A 261 -20.77 18.17 10.70
CA HIS A 261 -22.16 18.50 10.33
C HIS A 261 -23.00 18.94 11.54
N ALA A 262 -22.67 18.46 12.74
CA ALA A 262 -23.31 18.90 13.99
C ALA A 262 -22.74 20.23 14.53
N GLY A 263 -21.89 20.94 13.78
CA GLY A 263 -21.36 22.24 14.16
C GLY A 263 -20.03 22.19 14.93
N ALA A 264 -19.34 21.05 14.99
CA ALA A 264 -18.02 20.95 15.61
C ALA A 264 -16.93 21.54 14.67
N GLU A 265 -16.76 22.86 14.70
CA GLU A 265 -15.88 23.61 13.80
C GLU A 265 -14.44 23.09 13.78
N LYS A 266 -13.88 22.70 14.93
CA LYS A 266 -12.53 22.13 15.01
C LYS A 266 -12.41 20.83 14.18
N HIS A 267 -13.43 19.96 14.23
CA HIS A 267 -13.43 18.70 13.49
C HIS A 267 -13.49 18.96 11.99
N LYS A 268 -14.34 19.89 11.58
CA LYS A 268 -14.45 20.35 10.19
C LYS A 268 -13.11 20.91 9.71
N LEU A 269 -12.53 21.86 10.43
CA LEU A 269 -11.28 22.52 10.06
C LEU A 269 -10.13 21.53 9.87
N VAL A 270 -9.98 20.56 10.79
CA VAL A 270 -8.86 19.60 10.73
C VAL A 270 -9.08 18.60 9.59
N LEU A 271 -10.32 18.17 9.34
CA LEU A 271 -10.63 17.29 8.20
C LEU A 271 -10.39 18.02 6.86
N ASP A 272 -10.88 19.26 6.73
CA ASP A 272 -10.67 20.07 5.53
C ASP A 272 -9.18 20.35 5.29
N ALA A 273 -8.39 20.57 6.36
CA ALA A 273 -6.95 20.71 6.27
C ALA A 273 -6.26 19.42 5.74
N MET A 274 -6.74 18.25 6.14
CA MET A 274 -6.26 16.99 5.57
C MET A 274 -6.53 16.93 4.07
N LEU A 275 -7.76 17.20 3.65
CA LEU A 275 -8.14 17.21 2.23
C LEU A 275 -7.35 18.24 1.43
N TYR A 276 -7.13 19.44 2.00
CA TYR A 276 -6.30 20.48 1.40
C TYR A 276 -4.85 20.01 1.16
N THR A 277 -4.25 19.30 2.14
CA THR A 277 -2.89 18.77 1.94
C THR A 277 -2.84 17.68 0.88
N VAL A 278 -3.89 16.86 0.75
CA VAL A 278 -4.04 15.89 -0.35
C VAL A 278 -4.10 16.61 -1.70
N ALA A 279 -4.95 17.63 -1.81
CA ALA A 279 -5.10 18.39 -3.05
C ALA A 279 -3.78 19.06 -3.48
N LYS A 280 -3.04 19.63 -2.52
CA LYS A 280 -1.68 20.17 -2.79
C LYS A 280 -0.74 19.10 -3.33
N GLN A 281 -0.77 17.90 -2.77
CA GLN A 281 0.09 16.81 -3.23
C GLN A 281 -0.31 16.34 -4.63
N VAL A 282 -1.62 16.28 -4.94
CA VAL A 282 -2.11 16.01 -6.31
C VAL A 282 -1.58 17.07 -7.29
N GLY A 283 -1.63 18.36 -6.92
CA GLY A 283 -1.05 19.44 -7.71
C GLY A 283 0.45 19.27 -7.96
N ALA A 284 1.22 18.87 -6.93
CA ALA A 284 2.64 18.56 -7.07
C ALA A 284 2.88 17.40 -8.05
N MET A 285 2.09 16.33 -7.97
CA MET A 285 2.18 15.19 -8.90
C MET A 285 1.77 15.57 -10.32
N HIS A 286 0.84 16.50 -10.49
CA HIS A 286 0.49 17.05 -11.80
C HIS A 286 1.69 17.74 -12.47
N ILE A 287 2.45 18.49 -11.69
CA ILE A 287 3.70 19.12 -12.19
C ILE A 287 4.77 18.06 -12.46
N ALA A 288 4.88 17.01 -11.65
CA ALA A 288 5.81 15.89 -11.91
C ALA A 288 5.50 15.18 -13.26
N LEU A 289 4.26 15.26 -13.74
CA LEU A 289 3.81 14.80 -15.06
C LEU A 289 3.83 15.91 -16.13
N HIS A 290 4.52 17.01 -15.89
CA HIS A 290 4.59 18.18 -16.80
C HIS A 290 3.22 18.77 -17.18
N GLY A 291 2.25 18.69 -16.28
CA GLY A 291 0.87 19.16 -16.54
C GLY A 291 0.06 18.23 -17.45
N GLN A 292 0.57 17.07 -17.81
CA GLN A 292 -0.09 16.11 -18.71
C GLN A 292 -0.69 14.97 -17.89
N THR A 293 -1.88 15.19 -17.35
CA THR A 293 -2.59 14.18 -16.53
C THR A 293 -3.87 13.76 -17.26
N ASP A 294 -3.98 12.48 -17.60
CA ASP A 294 -5.19 11.91 -18.23
C ASP A 294 -6.34 11.78 -17.23
N ALA A 295 -6.04 11.43 -15.97
CA ALA A 295 -7.02 11.38 -14.87
C ALA A 295 -6.37 11.42 -13.48
N VAL A 296 -7.13 11.94 -12.50
CA VAL A 296 -6.86 11.79 -11.07
C VAL A 296 -7.78 10.71 -10.50
N ILE A 297 -7.22 9.63 -9.97
CA ILE A 297 -7.98 8.52 -9.38
C ILE A 297 -7.96 8.68 -7.86
N LEU A 298 -9.14 8.80 -7.24
CA LEU A 298 -9.33 8.81 -5.80
C LEU A 298 -9.76 7.41 -5.35
N THR A 299 -9.00 6.78 -4.47
CA THR A 299 -9.21 5.39 -4.01
C THR A 299 -8.96 5.26 -2.51
N GLY A 300 -9.07 4.04 -1.96
CA GLY A 300 -8.96 3.80 -0.52
C GLY A 300 -10.28 3.97 0.23
N GLY A 301 -10.27 3.64 1.52
CA GLY A 301 -11.50 3.61 2.34
C GLY A 301 -12.16 4.97 2.54
N ILE A 302 -11.39 6.05 2.57
CA ILE A 302 -11.94 7.42 2.72
C ILE A 302 -12.70 7.84 1.45
N ALA A 303 -12.37 7.27 0.30
CA ALA A 303 -13.05 7.58 -0.97
C ALA A 303 -14.52 7.10 -1.02
N PHE A 304 -15.01 6.35 -0.04
CA PHE A 304 -16.45 6.08 0.14
C PHE A 304 -17.23 7.27 0.69
N ASN A 305 -16.56 8.30 1.20
CA ASN A 305 -17.23 9.45 1.83
C ASN A 305 -17.43 10.59 0.84
N ASP A 306 -18.68 10.89 0.52
CA ASP A 306 -19.03 11.98 -0.39
C ASP A 306 -18.48 13.33 0.05
N TYR A 307 -18.49 13.63 1.37
CA TYR A 307 -17.91 14.85 1.92
C TYR A 307 -16.44 15.02 1.50
N CYS A 308 -15.64 13.97 1.66
CA CYS A 308 -14.23 14.00 1.31
C CYS A 308 -14.01 14.13 -0.20
N ILE A 309 -14.82 13.42 -0.99
CA ILE A 309 -14.74 13.48 -2.46
C ILE A 309 -15.15 14.87 -2.98
N GLN A 310 -16.22 15.46 -2.47
CA GLN A 310 -16.63 16.80 -2.89
C GLN A 310 -15.62 17.86 -2.47
N GLY A 311 -15.09 17.80 -1.24
CA GLY A 311 -14.03 18.71 -0.80
C GLY A 311 -12.76 18.61 -1.65
N LEU A 312 -12.37 17.41 -2.11
CA LEU A 312 -11.26 17.27 -3.04
C LEU A 312 -11.61 17.78 -4.44
N ARG A 313 -12.83 17.54 -4.93
CA ARG A 313 -13.27 18.04 -6.25
C ARG A 313 -13.19 19.56 -6.36
N GLU A 314 -13.58 20.28 -5.30
CA GLU A 314 -13.51 21.74 -5.26
C GLU A 314 -12.07 22.26 -5.45
N TRP A 315 -11.08 21.60 -4.87
CA TRP A 315 -9.66 21.98 -5.01
C TRP A 315 -9.03 21.53 -6.33
N LEU A 316 -9.53 20.45 -6.93
CA LEU A 316 -8.93 19.80 -8.11
C LEU A 316 -9.67 20.16 -9.42
N GLU A 317 -10.68 21.02 -9.33
CA GLU A 317 -11.45 21.47 -10.50
C GLU A 317 -10.54 22.06 -11.57
N GLY A 318 -10.71 21.60 -12.80
CA GLY A 318 -9.94 22.07 -13.95
C GLY A 318 -8.54 21.48 -14.10
N LEU A 319 -8.04 20.66 -13.13
CA LEU A 319 -6.73 20.05 -13.23
C LEU A 319 -6.72 18.85 -14.19
N ALA A 320 -7.61 17.90 -14.01
CA ALA A 320 -7.83 16.72 -14.85
C ALA A 320 -9.14 16.03 -14.47
N PRO A 321 -9.69 15.13 -15.32
CA PRO A 321 -10.85 14.31 -14.97
C PRO A 321 -10.65 13.56 -13.66
N ILE A 322 -11.62 13.64 -12.72
CA ILE A 322 -11.57 12.95 -11.43
C ILE A 322 -12.38 11.67 -11.49
N VAL A 323 -11.73 10.56 -11.26
CA VAL A 323 -12.31 9.22 -11.22
C VAL A 323 -12.29 8.71 -9.78
N VAL A 324 -13.41 8.20 -9.28
CA VAL A 324 -13.51 7.64 -7.94
C VAL A 324 -13.65 6.12 -8.04
N ILE A 325 -12.70 5.41 -7.46
CA ILE A 325 -12.69 3.93 -7.35
C ILE A 325 -12.46 3.64 -5.86
N PRO A 326 -13.51 3.69 -5.03
CA PRO A 326 -13.37 3.61 -3.58
C PRO A 326 -12.99 2.23 -3.09
N GLY A 327 -12.36 2.18 -1.91
CA GLY A 327 -11.90 0.94 -1.28
C GLY A 327 -10.54 0.47 -1.77
N GLU A 328 -10.17 -0.71 -1.30
CA GLU A 328 -9.00 -1.44 -1.78
C GLU A 328 -9.32 -2.94 -1.80
N ASP A 329 -9.18 -3.57 -2.95
CA ASP A 329 -9.29 -5.03 -3.08
C ASP A 329 -7.89 -5.63 -3.31
N GLU A 330 -7.09 -5.66 -2.24
CA GLU A 330 -5.74 -6.25 -2.29
C GLU A 330 -5.77 -7.71 -2.77
N MET A 331 -6.79 -8.47 -2.35
CA MET A 331 -6.91 -9.89 -2.72
C MET A 331 -7.21 -10.04 -4.21
N GLY A 332 -8.15 -9.24 -4.73
CA GLY A 332 -8.44 -9.20 -6.16
C GLY A 332 -7.25 -8.70 -6.98
N ALA A 333 -6.57 -7.65 -6.50
CA ALA A 333 -5.38 -7.12 -7.17
C ALA A 333 -4.27 -8.17 -7.30
N LEU A 334 -4.00 -8.94 -6.23
CA LEU A 334 -3.05 -10.05 -6.27
C LEU A 334 -3.50 -11.14 -7.25
N ALA A 335 -4.77 -11.58 -7.16
CA ALA A 335 -5.30 -12.59 -8.06
C ALA A 335 -5.20 -12.19 -9.54
N MET A 336 -5.54 -10.93 -9.87
CA MET A 336 -5.43 -10.41 -11.24
C MET A 336 -3.99 -10.31 -11.73
N ASN A 337 -3.03 -10.01 -10.85
CA ASN A 337 -1.61 -10.05 -11.20
C ASN A 337 -1.16 -11.48 -11.57
N ALA A 338 -1.52 -12.50 -10.77
CA ALA A 338 -1.21 -13.89 -11.10
C ALA A 338 -1.91 -14.35 -12.39
N LEU A 339 -3.18 -13.97 -12.56
CA LEU A 339 -3.97 -14.31 -13.74
C LEU A 339 -3.35 -13.70 -15.01
N GLY A 340 -2.91 -12.44 -14.94
CA GLY A 340 -2.25 -11.76 -16.05
C GLY A 340 -0.94 -12.46 -16.48
N VAL A 341 -0.17 -12.97 -15.52
CA VAL A 341 1.03 -13.78 -15.84
C VAL A 341 0.64 -15.11 -16.49
N LEU A 342 -0.33 -15.83 -15.93
CA LEU A 342 -0.77 -17.12 -16.47
C LEU A 342 -1.38 -16.99 -17.89
N ARG A 343 -1.93 -15.83 -18.23
CA ARG A 343 -2.47 -15.52 -19.57
C ARG A 343 -1.42 -14.96 -20.54
N GLY A 344 -0.20 -14.67 -20.07
CA GLY A 344 0.82 -14.00 -20.87
C GLY A 344 0.56 -12.51 -21.13
N GLU A 345 -0.36 -11.89 -20.37
CA GLU A 345 -0.67 -10.47 -20.43
C GLU A 345 0.32 -9.62 -19.62
N LEU A 346 0.92 -10.20 -18.59
CA LEU A 346 1.97 -9.58 -17.77
C LEU A 346 3.25 -10.39 -17.84
N THR A 347 4.38 -9.69 -17.97
CA THR A 347 5.71 -10.28 -17.95
C THR A 347 6.20 -10.38 -16.51
N LEU A 348 6.77 -11.54 -16.15
CA LEU A 348 7.46 -11.69 -14.88
C LEU A 348 8.70 -10.80 -14.82
N GLN A 349 8.88 -10.14 -13.68
CA GLN A 349 10.10 -9.40 -13.38
C GLN A 349 11.12 -10.32 -12.71
N GLU A 350 12.39 -10.08 -12.99
CA GLU A 350 13.48 -10.71 -12.25
C GLU A 350 13.83 -9.87 -11.03
N TYR A 351 13.85 -10.49 -9.85
CA TYR A 351 14.27 -9.80 -8.63
C TYR A 351 15.80 -9.70 -8.60
N MET A 352 16.28 -8.54 -9.01
CA MET A 352 17.69 -8.16 -9.02
C MET A 352 17.83 -6.89 -8.15
N PRO A 353 17.96 -7.02 -6.82
CA PRO A 353 18.21 -5.83 -6.01
C PRO A 353 19.56 -5.26 -6.42
N GLU A 354 19.56 -4.01 -6.91
CA GLU A 354 20.79 -3.30 -7.19
C GLU A 354 21.62 -3.24 -5.92
N GLY A 355 22.90 -3.56 -6.04
CA GLY A 355 23.83 -3.39 -4.94
C GLY A 355 23.85 -1.93 -4.54
N ASN A 356 23.78 -1.67 -3.24
CA ASN A 356 23.85 -0.37 -2.53
C ASN A 356 24.15 0.83 -3.45
N LEU A 357 23.08 1.60 -3.75
CA LEU A 357 23.25 2.99 -4.21
C LEU A 357 23.69 3.85 -3.05
#